data_7569d6fa0ad9f5748740d9c064e6ee30
#
_entry.id   7569d6fa0ad9f5748740d9c064e6ee30
#
_cell.length_a   1.000
_cell.length_b   1.000
_cell.length_c   1.000
_cell.angle_alpha   90.00
_cell.angle_beta   90.00
_cell.angle_gamma   90.00
#
_symmetry.space_group_name_H-M   'P 1'
#
loop_
_entity.id
_entity.type
_entity.pdbx_description
1 polymer ?
#
loop_
_entity_poly.entity_id
_entity_poly.type
_entity_poly.pdbx_seq_one_letter_code
_entity_poly.pdbx_strand_id
1 'polypeptide(L)'
;SKGKGYGKSLMEYCLADAKEKGKSGVCMLGAKKQKSWLSDQTFAKKFGFEVVDTTDNGYELLALSFDGTTPKFAPNAKKLEIENKELTIYHDMQCPYIYQYIDIIKQFCETNDVPVSFVQVDTLQKAKELPCVFNNFAVFYKGVFETVNLTNTDYLKRILKK
;
A
#
# COMPACT_ATOMS: atom_id res chain seq x y z
N SER A 1 23.27 2.21 -14.16
CA SER A 1 22.42 2.16 -15.38
C SER A 1 21.50 3.36 -15.58
N LYS A 2 21.60 4.43 -14.78
CA LYS A 2 20.85 5.69 -15.01
C LYS A 2 21.18 6.25 -16.40
N GLY A 3 20.15 6.72 -17.16
CA GLY A 3 20.33 7.40 -18.44
C GLY A 3 20.42 6.49 -19.69
N LYS A 4 20.35 5.17 -19.54
CA LYS A 4 20.41 4.23 -20.68
C LYS A 4 19.06 3.93 -21.35
N GLY A 5 17.99 4.60 -20.96
CA GLY A 5 16.67 4.44 -21.58
C GLY A 5 15.86 3.21 -21.15
N TYR A 6 16.43 2.30 -20.34
CA TYR A 6 15.74 1.03 -19.96
C TYR A 6 14.35 1.24 -19.34
N GLY A 7 14.19 2.28 -18.48
CA GLY A 7 12.89 2.57 -17.89
C GLY A 7 11.84 2.95 -18.95
N LYS A 8 12.23 3.73 -19.97
CA LYS A 8 11.37 4.07 -21.10
C LYS A 8 10.97 2.81 -21.86
N SER A 9 11.91 1.99 -22.27
CA SER A 9 11.64 0.77 -23.03
C SER A 9 10.75 -0.20 -22.26
N LEU A 10 10.95 -0.35 -20.94
CA LEU A 10 10.09 -1.19 -20.09
C LEU A 10 8.67 -0.65 -19.99
N MET A 11 8.49 0.67 -19.87
CA MET A 11 7.16 1.26 -19.85
C MET A 11 6.45 1.10 -21.20
N GLU A 12 7.15 1.35 -22.31
CA GLU A 12 6.61 1.16 -23.67
C GLU A 12 6.18 -0.30 -23.89
N TYR A 13 7.00 -1.26 -23.43
CA TYR A 13 6.66 -2.69 -23.50
C TYR A 13 5.42 -3.01 -22.65
N CYS A 14 5.35 -2.52 -21.42
CA CYS A 14 4.20 -2.70 -20.53
C CYS A 14 2.90 -2.17 -21.15
N LEU A 15 2.94 -0.98 -21.75
CA LEU A 15 1.78 -0.38 -22.40
C LEU A 15 1.35 -1.14 -23.65
N ALA A 16 2.30 -1.64 -24.44
CA ALA A 16 2.02 -2.47 -25.63
C ALA A 16 1.39 -3.81 -25.22
N ASP A 17 1.96 -4.51 -24.23
CA ASP A 17 1.45 -5.78 -23.70
C ASP A 17 0.02 -5.63 -23.13
N ALA A 18 -0.24 -4.55 -22.40
CA ALA A 18 -1.58 -4.28 -21.87
C ALA A 18 -2.60 -4.05 -22.99
N LYS A 19 -2.24 -3.35 -24.07
CA LYS A 19 -3.10 -3.15 -25.25
C LYS A 19 -3.36 -4.47 -25.97
N GLU A 20 -2.33 -5.26 -26.22
CA GLU A 20 -2.44 -6.57 -26.87
C GLU A 20 -3.36 -7.51 -26.10
N LYS A 21 -3.32 -7.45 -24.77
CA LYS A 21 -4.22 -8.21 -23.87
C LYS A 21 -5.63 -7.61 -23.73
N GLY A 22 -5.98 -6.60 -24.50
CA GLY A 22 -7.30 -5.96 -24.50
C GLY A 22 -7.66 -5.27 -23.17
N LYS A 23 -6.66 -4.76 -22.43
CA LYS A 23 -6.92 -4.01 -21.20
C LYS A 23 -7.33 -2.58 -21.50
N SER A 24 -8.20 -2.01 -20.66
CA SER A 24 -8.67 -0.61 -20.78
C SER A 24 -7.60 0.43 -20.44
N GLY A 25 -6.48 0.02 -19.85
CA GLY A 25 -5.38 0.92 -19.47
C GLY A 25 -4.43 0.26 -18.50
N VAL A 26 -3.52 1.10 -17.97
CA VAL A 26 -2.55 0.72 -16.92
C VAL A 26 -2.69 1.69 -15.76
N CYS A 27 -2.66 1.19 -14.53
CA CYS A 27 -2.68 2.03 -13.35
C CYS A 27 -1.51 1.72 -12.41
N MET A 28 -1.16 2.70 -11.58
CA MET A 28 -0.14 2.55 -10.54
C MET A 28 -0.47 3.36 -9.31
N LEU A 29 0.10 2.95 -8.18
CA LEU A 29 0.02 3.68 -6.94
C LEU A 29 1.06 4.79 -6.90
N GLY A 30 0.63 5.97 -6.48
CA GLY A 30 1.45 7.14 -6.17
C GLY A 30 1.08 7.75 -4.82
N ALA A 31 1.69 8.88 -4.49
CA ALA A 31 1.36 9.65 -3.30
C ALA A 31 1.68 11.13 -3.49
N LYS A 32 0.89 12.03 -2.86
CA LYS A 32 1.15 13.49 -2.86
C LYS A 32 2.54 13.84 -2.35
N LYS A 33 2.97 13.15 -1.27
CA LYS A 33 4.34 13.25 -0.75
C LYS A 33 5.08 11.97 -1.10
N GLN A 34 6.23 12.10 -1.73
CA GLN A 34 7.06 10.95 -2.09
C GLN A 34 7.30 10.05 -0.88
N LYS A 35 7.08 8.76 -1.06
CA LYS A 35 7.36 7.72 -0.08
C LYS A 35 8.55 6.89 -0.55
N SER A 36 9.41 6.47 0.38
CA SER A 36 10.65 5.75 0.06
C SER A 36 10.42 4.43 -0.68
N TRP A 37 9.27 3.81 -0.50
CA TRP A 37 8.90 2.53 -1.11
C TRP A 37 8.04 2.65 -2.39
N LEU A 38 7.66 3.89 -2.79
CA LEU A 38 6.95 4.16 -4.04
C LEU A 38 7.89 4.76 -5.09
N SER A 39 7.69 4.37 -6.34
CA SER A 39 8.34 5.01 -7.48
C SER A 39 7.90 6.47 -7.63
N ASP A 40 8.81 7.32 -8.10
CA ASP A 40 8.49 8.71 -8.42
C ASP A 40 7.48 8.76 -9.57
N GLN A 41 6.33 9.36 -9.32
CA GLN A 41 5.25 9.50 -10.31
C GLN A 41 5.60 10.44 -11.47
N THR A 42 6.63 11.28 -11.34
CA THR A 42 7.12 12.13 -12.44
C THR A 42 7.49 11.31 -13.67
N PHE A 43 8.04 10.11 -13.45
CA PHE A 43 8.35 9.19 -14.53
C PHE A 43 7.09 8.73 -15.27
N ALA A 44 6.06 8.27 -14.56
CA ALA A 44 4.80 7.81 -15.14
C ALA A 44 4.04 8.96 -15.84
N LYS A 45 4.02 10.15 -15.24
CA LYS A 45 3.38 11.33 -15.82
C LYS A 45 3.98 11.72 -17.17
N LYS A 46 5.27 11.47 -17.43
CA LYS A 46 5.89 11.65 -18.76
C LYS A 46 5.31 10.74 -19.86
N PHE A 47 4.67 9.65 -19.47
CA PHE A 47 3.97 8.72 -20.39
C PHE A 47 2.46 8.98 -20.47
N GLY A 48 1.97 10.07 -19.87
CA GLY A 48 0.56 10.43 -19.93
C GLY A 48 -0.29 9.84 -18.80
N PHE A 49 0.32 9.30 -17.74
CA PHE A 49 -0.44 8.93 -16.54
C PHE A 49 -0.95 10.18 -15.82
N GLU A 50 -2.22 10.16 -15.45
CA GLU A 50 -2.89 11.22 -14.69
C GLU A 50 -3.39 10.69 -13.36
N VAL A 51 -3.52 11.58 -12.36
CA VAL A 51 -4.13 11.22 -11.07
C VAL A 51 -5.64 11.15 -11.27
N VAL A 52 -6.21 9.96 -11.09
CA VAL A 52 -7.65 9.69 -11.32
C VAL A 52 -8.44 9.51 -10.04
N ASP A 53 -7.77 9.22 -8.91
CA ASP A 53 -8.41 9.08 -7.60
C ASP A 53 -7.40 9.32 -6.46
N THR A 54 -7.89 9.69 -5.27
CA THR A 54 -7.06 9.99 -4.11
C THR A 54 -7.65 9.44 -2.82
N THR A 55 -6.82 9.29 -1.79
CA THR A 55 -7.23 8.96 -0.42
C THR A 55 -6.88 10.09 0.54
N ASP A 56 -7.59 10.19 1.67
CA ASP A 56 -7.37 11.26 2.67
C ASP A 56 -5.98 11.18 3.33
N ASN A 57 -5.41 9.97 3.42
CA ASN A 57 -4.03 9.77 3.92
C ASN A 57 -2.95 9.97 2.85
N GLY A 58 -3.31 10.57 1.69
CA GLY A 58 -2.41 11.13 0.71
C GLY A 58 -1.88 10.16 -0.34
N TYR A 59 -2.51 9.00 -0.55
CA TYR A 59 -2.24 8.16 -1.72
C TYR A 59 -2.97 8.68 -2.95
N GLU A 60 -2.39 8.44 -4.11
CA GLU A 60 -2.91 8.81 -5.42
C GLU A 60 -2.94 7.57 -6.32
N LEU A 61 -4.05 7.39 -7.03
CA LEU A 61 -4.14 6.40 -8.10
C LEU A 61 -3.84 7.13 -9.40
N LEU A 62 -2.77 6.72 -10.07
CA LEU A 62 -2.46 7.19 -11.41
C LEU A 62 -2.94 6.17 -12.43
N ALA A 63 -3.48 6.65 -13.54
CA ALA A 63 -3.89 5.80 -14.65
C ALA A 63 -3.55 6.42 -16.00
N LEU A 64 -3.25 5.55 -16.96
CA LEU A 64 -3.21 5.85 -18.39
C LEU A 64 -4.28 4.97 -19.03
N SER A 65 -5.38 5.60 -19.46
CA SER A 65 -6.50 4.93 -20.10
C SER A 65 -6.29 4.81 -21.62
N PHE A 66 -6.73 3.70 -22.20
CA PHE A 66 -6.73 3.47 -23.65
C PHE A 66 -8.08 3.72 -24.30
N ASP A 67 -9.16 3.70 -23.52
CA ASP A 67 -10.56 3.76 -24.00
C ASP A 67 -11.43 4.75 -23.21
N GLY A 68 -10.82 5.58 -22.35
CA GLY A 68 -11.51 6.54 -21.48
C GLY A 68 -11.97 5.95 -20.12
N THR A 69 -11.85 4.66 -19.90
CA THR A 69 -12.16 4.04 -18.60
C THR A 69 -11.12 4.45 -17.55
N THR A 70 -11.58 4.94 -16.40
CA THR A 70 -10.71 5.31 -15.28
C THR A 70 -10.95 4.44 -14.06
N PRO A 71 -9.90 3.83 -13.46
CA PRO A 71 -10.04 3.05 -12.24
C PRO A 71 -10.26 3.97 -11.02
N LYS A 72 -10.79 3.39 -9.94
CA LYS A 72 -10.94 4.05 -8.63
C LYS A 72 -10.42 3.13 -7.54
N PHE A 73 -10.00 3.70 -6.42
CA PHE A 73 -9.79 2.92 -5.20
C PHE A 73 -11.11 2.27 -4.77
N ALA A 74 -11.03 1.05 -4.27
CA ALA A 74 -12.18 0.43 -3.61
C ALA A 74 -12.64 1.29 -2.42
N PRO A 75 -13.95 1.45 -2.19
CA PRO A 75 -14.46 2.31 -1.10
C PRO A 75 -13.89 1.94 0.28
N ASN A 76 -13.71 0.65 0.55
CA ASN A 76 -13.12 0.18 1.81
C ASN A 76 -11.65 0.61 1.97
N ALA A 77 -10.85 0.71 0.90
CA ALA A 77 -9.47 1.19 0.98
C ALA A 77 -9.32 2.67 1.43
N LYS A 78 -10.41 3.41 1.44
CA LYS A 78 -10.48 4.80 1.90
C LYS A 78 -11.01 4.96 3.33
N LYS A 79 -11.50 3.88 3.97
CA LYS A 79 -12.16 3.95 5.29
C LYS A 79 -11.19 4.37 6.40
N LEU A 80 -9.98 3.85 6.40
CA LEU A 80 -8.95 4.11 7.41
C LEU A 80 -9.39 3.78 8.85
N GLU A 81 -10.43 2.97 9.00
CA GLU A 81 -11.02 2.55 10.27
C GLU A 81 -11.38 1.07 10.23
N ILE A 82 -11.32 0.43 11.41
CA ILE A 82 -11.75 -0.95 11.66
C ILE A 82 -12.56 -1.05 12.95
N GLU A 83 -13.34 -2.10 13.11
CA GLU A 83 -14.14 -2.33 14.32
C GLU A 83 -13.28 -2.70 15.53
N ASN A 84 -12.25 -3.53 15.31
CA ASN A 84 -11.34 -3.96 16.38
C ASN A 84 -10.58 -2.76 16.96
N LYS A 85 -10.69 -2.56 18.27
CA LYS A 85 -10.02 -1.46 18.99
C LYS A 85 -8.65 -1.82 19.55
N GLU A 86 -8.28 -3.10 19.53
CA GLU A 86 -6.95 -3.55 19.89
C GLU A 86 -5.92 -3.12 18.85
N LEU A 87 -4.63 -3.25 19.19
CA LEU A 87 -3.57 -3.16 18.20
C LEU A 87 -3.80 -4.24 17.12
N THR A 88 -3.99 -3.83 15.88
CA THR A 88 -4.26 -4.74 14.76
C THR A 88 -3.21 -4.55 13.68
N ILE A 89 -2.54 -5.64 13.32
CA ILE A 89 -1.48 -5.68 12.32
C ILE A 89 -1.96 -6.50 11.12
N TYR A 90 -2.19 -5.82 9.99
CA TYR A 90 -2.36 -6.50 8.70
C TYR A 90 -0.98 -6.72 8.08
N HIS A 91 -0.74 -7.91 7.56
CA HIS A 91 0.52 -8.24 6.91
C HIS A 91 0.33 -9.29 5.81
N ASP A 92 1.18 -9.24 4.80
CA ASP A 92 1.41 -10.37 3.90
C ASP A 92 2.84 -10.90 4.10
N MET A 93 3.16 -12.02 3.45
CA MET A 93 4.45 -12.68 3.62
C MET A 93 5.34 -12.54 2.38
N GLN A 94 5.06 -11.57 1.50
CA GLN A 94 5.86 -11.32 0.29
C GLN A 94 7.24 -10.74 0.60
N CYS A 95 7.36 -9.96 1.67
CA CYS A 95 8.62 -9.36 2.10
C CYS A 95 9.27 -10.21 3.20
N PRO A 96 10.51 -10.69 3.02
CA PRO A 96 11.17 -11.54 4.02
C PRO A 96 11.40 -10.85 5.37
N TYR A 97 11.44 -9.52 5.40
CA TYR A 97 11.58 -8.76 6.64
C TYR A 97 10.32 -8.79 7.51
N ILE A 98 9.14 -9.06 6.94
CA ILE A 98 7.87 -9.08 7.70
C ILE A 98 7.93 -10.06 8.87
N TYR A 99 8.47 -11.26 8.67
CA TYR A 99 8.62 -12.27 9.73
C TYR A 99 9.30 -11.70 10.96
N GLN A 100 10.47 -11.06 10.77
CA GLN A 100 11.24 -10.49 11.88
C GLN A 100 10.44 -9.39 12.62
N TYR A 101 9.74 -8.53 11.87
CA TYR A 101 8.92 -7.47 12.48
C TYR A 101 7.72 -8.02 13.24
N ILE A 102 7.05 -9.05 12.72
CA ILE A 102 5.94 -9.73 13.41
C ILE A 102 6.43 -10.34 14.73
N ASP A 103 7.56 -11.05 14.72
CA ASP A 103 8.14 -11.64 15.93
C ASP A 103 8.52 -10.57 16.96
N ILE A 104 9.16 -9.48 16.54
CA ILE A 104 9.51 -8.36 17.42
C ILE A 104 8.26 -7.74 18.06
N ILE A 105 7.21 -7.48 17.26
CA ILE A 105 5.95 -6.91 17.75
C ILE A 105 5.26 -7.89 18.72
N LYS A 106 5.21 -9.16 18.37
CA LYS A 106 4.62 -10.20 19.22
C LYS A 106 5.30 -10.28 20.57
N GLN A 107 6.63 -10.40 20.61
CA GLN A 107 7.40 -10.42 21.86
C GLN A 107 7.19 -9.15 22.68
N PHE A 108 7.18 -7.99 22.02
CA PHE A 108 6.93 -6.72 22.71
C PHE A 108 5.54 -6.69 23.34
N CYS A 109 4.51 -7.11 22.63
CA CYS A 109 3.12 -7.13 23.11
C CYS A 109 2.95 -8.13 24.25
N GLU A 110 3.52 -9.32 24.16
CA GLU A 110 3.52 -10.35 25.23
C GLU A 110 4.20 -9.82 26.50
N THR A 111 5.36 -9.15 26.36
CA THR A 111 6.13 -8.63 27.52
C THR A 111 5.43 -7.46 28.21
N ASN A 112 4.58 -6.70 27.49
CA ASN A 112 3.95 -5.48 28.02
C ASN A 112 2.42 -5.64 28.21
N ASP A 113 1.90 -6.85 28.16
CA ASP A 113 0.46 -7.17 28.28
C ASP A 113 -0.42 -6.34 27.30
N VAL A 114 0.05 -6.12 26.06
CA VAL A 114 -0.67 -5.38 25.03
C VAL A 114 -1.47 -6.36 24.16
N PRO A 115 -2.82 -6.27 24.15
CA PRO A 115 -3.64 -7.08 23.25
C PRO A 115 -3.31 -6.75 21.79
N VAL A 116 -3.02 -7.76 20.98
CA VAL A 116 -2.68 -7.61 19.57
C VAL A 116 -3.33 -8.69 18.70
N SER A 117 -3.88 -8.26 17.57
CA SER A 117 -4.43 -9.13 16.53
C SER A 117 -3.56 -9.06 15.27
N PHE A 118 -3.12 -10.22 14.77
CA PHE A 118 -2.41 -10.33 13.50
C PHE A 118 -3.36 -10.87 12.42
N VAL A 119 -3.51 -10.15 11.33
CA VAL A 119 -4.37 -10.49 10.19
C VAL A 119 -3.50 -10.74 8.97
N GLN A 120 -3.30 -11.99 8.62
CA GLN A 120 -2.55 -12.35 7.42
C GLN A 120 -3.41 -12.15 6.17
N VAL A 121 -2.89 -11.36 5.22
CA VAL A 121 -3.50 -11.10 3.91
C VAL A 121 -2.94 -12.12 2.91
N ASP A 122 -3.56 -13.29 2.85
CA ASP A 122 -3.11 -14.47 2.11
C ASP A 122 -4.04 -14.86 0.96
N THR A 123 -5.14 -14.13 0.78
CA THR A 123 -6.10 -14.36 -0.31
C THR A 123 -6.44 -13.07 -1.03
N LEU A 124 -6.86 -13.20 -2.31
CA LEU A 124 -7.34 -12.07 -3.10
C LEU A 124 -8.55 -11.38 -2.45
N GLN A 125 -9.42 -12.14 -1.81
CA GLN A 125 -10.59 -11.59 -1.13
C GLN A 125 -10.18 -10.70 0.05
N LYS A 126 -9.31 -11.17 0.94
CA LYS A 126 -8.77 -10.36 2.03
C LYS A 126 -8.06 -9.10 1.52
N ALA A 127 -7.28 -9.21 0.43
CA ALA A 127 -6.63 -8.05 -0.18
C ALA A 127 -7.63 -7.01 -0.70
N LYS A 128 -8.75 -7.45 -1.29
CA LYS A 128 -9.81 -6.55 -1.76
C LYS A 128 -10.60 -5.89 -0.63
N GLU A 129 -10.65 -6.49 0.55
CA GLU A 129 -11.40 -6.01 1.72
C GLU A 129 -10.58 -5.11 2.65
N LEU A 130 -9.30 -4.88 2.36
CA LEU A 130 -8.43 -4.07 3.20
C LEU A 130 -8.99 -2.66 3.42
N PRO A 131 -8.96 -2.14 4.67
CA PRO A 131 -9.52 -0.85 5.02
C PRO A 131 -8.58 0.33 4.75
N CYS A 132 -7.49 0.11 4.05
CA CYS A 132 -6.50 1.13 3.67
C CYS A 132 -5.79 0.74 2.36
N VAL A 133 -5.10 1.71 1.75
CA VAL A 133 -4.08 1.39 0.76
C VAL A 133 -2.97 0.62 1.46
N PHE A 134 -2.68 -0.55 0.94
CA PHE A 134 -1.81 -1.54 1.56
C PHE A 134 -0.59 -1.78 0.67
N ASN A 135 0.57 -1.91 1.29
CA ASN A 135 1.78 -2.38 0.63
C ASN A 135 1.99 -3.87 0.98
N ASN A 136 2.49 -4.15 2.17
CA ASN A 136 2.68 -5.49 2.72
C ASN A 136 2.52 -5.50 4.25
N PHE A 137 2.23 -4.34 4.83
CA PHE A 137 2.08 -4.14 6.26
C PHE A 137 1.17 -2.95 6.54
N ALA A 138 0.29 -3.04 7.55
CA ALA A 138 -0.50 -1.91 8.03
C ALA A 138 -0.83 -2.07 9.52
N VAL A 139 -0.82 -0.96 10.24
CA VAL A 139 -1.10 -0.89 11.67
C VAL A 139 -2.35 -0.07 11.91
N PHE A 140 -3.25 -0.61 12.74
CA PHE A 140 -4.41 0.07 13.29
C PHE A 140 -4.34 0.01 14.82
N TYR A 141 -4.74 1.08 15.48
CA TYR A 141 -4.87 1.13 16.93
C TYR A 141 -6.09 1.94 17.34
N LYS A 142 -6.83 1.47 18.34
CA LYS A 142 -8.15 2.01 18.73
C LYS A 142 -9.14 2.12 17.55
N GLY A 143 -8.97 1.23 16.57
CA GLY A 143 -9.79 1.16 15.37
C GLY A 143 -9.40 2.15 14.27
N VAL A 144 -8.32 2.93 14.42
CA VAL A 144 -7.89 3.96 13.47
C VAL A 144 -6.58 3.56 12.81
N PHE A 145 -6.45 3.87 11.52
CA PHE A 145 -5.22 3.66 10.75
C PHE A 145 -4.06 4.49 11.29
N GLU A 146 -2.92 3.86 11.47
CA GLU A 146 -1.69 4.48 11.96
C GLU A 146 -0.60 4.60 10.90
N THR A 147 -0.28 3.50 10.22
CA THR A 147 0.80 3.48 9.23
C THR A 147 0.80 2.21 8.37
N VAL A 148 1.45 2.27 7.21
CA VAL A 148 1.85 1.10 6.40
C VAL A 148 3.35 0.81 6.49
N ASN A 149 4.09 1.57 7.28
CA ASN A 149 5.53 1.33 7.44
C ASN A 149 5.76 0.23 8.48
N LEU A 150 6.78 -0.58 8.26
CA LEU A 150 7.25 -1.52 9.26
C LEU A 150 7.60 -0.77 10.57
N THR A 151 7.03 -1.23 11.67
CA THR A 151 7.15 -0.58 12.99
C THR A 151 8.14 -1.31 13.88
N ASN A 152 9.15 -0.59 14.38
CA ASN A 152 9.98 -1.06 15.48
C ASN A 152 9.30 -0.79 16.82
N THR A 153 9.88 -1.30 17.90
CA THR A 153 9.35 -1.17 19.29
C THR A 153 9.17 0.29 19.73
N ASP A 154 10.07 1.19 19.35
CA ASP A 154 9.98 2.60 19.74
C ASP A 154 8.86 3.34 19.01
N TYR A 155 8.61 2.97 17.76
CA TYR A 155 7.47 3.52 17.03
C TYR A 155 6.15 2.93 17.56
N LEU A 156 6.14 1.63 17.90
CA LEU A 156 4.99 0.99 18.52
C LEU A 156 4.63 1.63 19.88
N LYS A 157 5.60 1.91 20.73
CA LYS A 157 5.39 2.66 22.00
C LYS A 157 4.74 4.03 21.77
N ARG A 158 5.08 4.72 20.68
CA ARG A 158 4.46 6.01 20.33
C ARG A 158 3.00 5.85 19.91
N ILE A 159 2.67 4.80 19.14
CA ILE A 159 1.30 4.48 18.76
C ILE A 159 0.47 4.20 20.02
N LEU A 160 0.96 3.36 20.90
CA LEU A 160 0.25 2.94 22.12
C LEU A 160 0.00 4.06 23.15
N LYS A 161 0.70 5.19 23.04
CA LYS A 161 0.48 6.37 23.89
C LYS A 161 -0.64 7.29 23.42
N LYS A 162 -1.19 7.07 22.23
CA LYS A 162 -2.34 7.81 21.69
C LYS A 162 -3.63 7.33 22.35
#